data_577ddfae298375eb6c20c0285b0b54be
#
_entry.id   577ddfae298375eb6c20c0285b0b54be
#
_cell.length_a   1.000
_cell.length_b   1.000
_cell.length_c   1.000
_cell.angle_alpha   90.00
_cell.angle_beta   90.00
_cell.angle_gamma   90.00
#
_symmetry.space_group_name_H-M   'P 1'
#
loop_
_entity.id
_entity.type
_entity.pdbx_description
1 polymer ?
#
loop_
_entity_poly.entity_id
_entity_poly.type
_entity_poly.pdbx_seq_one_letter_code
_entity_poly.pdbx_strand_id
1 'polypeptide(L)'
;FCRVMGFPDPDFGRIRPVAMRLELKEGINGSLLIDDAYNSDINSLSIALDYLHNMAAGRPMTLILSDIEQSGVDDGVLYGEVARLVAAAGVSRLIGVGDRIRNAGANFACDSAFYRTTDELLRNLRRDDVAGRVVLIKGSRDSHFERVSHALERKSHTTVLEVDLDAMIHNLNYFRARLRPGVRL
;
A
#
# COMPACT_ATOMS: atom_id res chain seq x y z
N PHE A 1 26.04 -7.37 16.24
CA PHE A 1 26.97 -6.69 15.32
C PHE A 1 27.50 -5.39 15.93
N CYS A 2 26.61 -4.44 16.29
CA CYS A 2 27.03 -3.13 16.82
C CYS A 2 27.92 -3.24 18.08
N ARG A 3 27.58 -4.08 19.05
CA ARG A 3 28.40 -4.33 20.26
C ARG A 3 29.78 -4.90 19.93
N VAL A 4 29.85 -5.82 18.98
CA VAL A 4 31.14 -6.44 18.55
C VAL A 4 32.04 -5.41 17.86
N MET A 5 31.45 -4.41 17.19
CA MET A 5 32.18 -3.34 16.51
C MET A 5 32.43 -2.12 17.39
N GLY A 6 32.07 -2.17 18.70
CA GLY A 6 32.30 -1.07 19.65
C GLY A 6 31.36 0.15 19.45
N PHE A 7 30.28 0.02 18.69
CA PHE A 7 29.27 1.07 18.58
C PHE A 7 28.30 1.04 19.76
N PRO A 8 27.78 2.20 20.22
CA PRO A 8 26.72 2.23 21.20
C PRO A 8 25.48 1.47 20.71
N ASP A 9 24.69 0.92 21.62
CA ASP A 9 23.46 0.22 21.27
C ASP A 9 22.55 1.15 20.44
N PRO A 10 22.15 0.75 19.24
CA PRO A 10 21.36 1.60 18.36
C PRO A 10 19.95 1.81 18.96
N ASP A 11 19.51 3.05 18.96
CA ASP A 11 18.12 3.40 19.27
C ASP A 11 17.25 3.13 18.04
N PHE A 12 16.68 1.94 17.95
CA PHE A 12 15.79 1.54 16.87
C PHE A 12 14.47 2.32 16.85
N GLY A 13 14.07 2.97 17.94
CA GLY A 13 12.87 3.82 18.00
C GLY A 13 12.95 5.06 17.10
N ARG A 14 14.14 5.42 16.64
CA ARG A 14 14.36 6.54 15.71
C ARG A 14 14.35 6.14 14.24
N ILE A 15 14.32 4.85 13.94
CA ILE A 15 14.24 4.37 12.57
C ILE A 15 12.80 4.61 12.07
N ARG A 16 12.65 5.48 11.07
CA ARG A 16 11.36 5.65 10.42
C ARG A 16 11.05 4.39 9.63
N PRO A 17 9.83 3.84 9.73
CA PRO A 17 9.40 2.76 8.86
C PRO A 17 9.61 3.14 7.40
N VAL A 18 10.06 2.18 6.60
CA VAL A 18 10.12 2.39 5.14
C VAL A 18 8.69 2.34 4.63
N ALA A 19 8.22 3.44 4.06
CA ALA A 19 6.88 3.52 3.47
C ALA A 19 6.67 2.38 2.46
N MET A 20 5.42 1.89 2.35
CA MET A 20 5.00 0.81 1.46
C MET A 20 5.66 -0.55 1.73
N ARG A 21 6.13 -0.79 2.97
CA ARG A 21 6.63 -2.10 3.43
C ARG A 21 5.99 -2.48 4.75
N LEU A 22 4.91 -3.28 4.69
CA LEU A 22 4.09 -3.71 5.84
C LEU A 22 3.66 -2.52 6.73
N GLU A 23 3.41 -1.37 6.12
CA GLU A 23 2.97 -0.17 6.81
C GLU A 23 1.51 -0.30 7.23
N LEU A 24 1.23 -0.07 8.52
CA LEU A 24 -0.15 -0.08 9.03
C LEU A 24 -0.79 1.30 8.87
N LYS A 25 -2.00 1.32 8.28
CA LYS A 25 -2.79 2.54 8.08
C LYS A 25 -4.24 2.31 8.47
N GLU A 26 -4.89 3.34 9.00
CA GLU A 26 -6.35 3.30 9.13
C GLU A 26 -7.00 3.43 7.76
N GLY A 27 -7.88 2.50 7.44
CA GLY A 27 -8.64 2.52 6.21
C GLY A 27 -10.06 3.06 6.38
N ILE A 28 -10.71 3.32 5.23
CA ILE A 28 -12.13 3.68 5.18
C ILE A 28 -13.01 2.54 5.73
N ASN A 29 -14.22 2.89 6.16
CA ASN A 29 -15.23 1.93 6.64
C ASN A 29 -14.74 1.00 7.78
N GLY A 30 -13.85 1.48 8.65
CA GLY A 30 -13.31 0.70 9.78
C GLY A 30 -12.34 -0.40 9.37
N SER A 31 -11.79 -0.36 8.17
CA SER A 31 -10.73 -1.28 7.75
C SER A 31 -9.39 -0.93 8.39
N LEU A 32 -8.52 -1.92 8.50
CA LEU A 32 -7.10 -1.76 8.81
C LEU A 32 -6.32 -2.17 7.56
N LEU A 33 -5.51 -1.28 7.04
CA LEU A 33 -4.70 -1.52 5.86
C LEU A 33 -3.29 -1.93 6.25
N ILE A 34 -2.74 -2.91 5.56
CA ILE A 34 -1.33 -3.29 5.56
C ILE A 34 -0.81 -2.98 4.17
N ASP A 35 -0.03 -1.91 4.05
CA ASP A 35 0.53 -1.46 2.78
C ASP A 35 1.91 -2.08 2.56
N ASP A 36 2.00 -2.99 1.58
CA ASP A 36 3.22 -3.65 1.14
C ASP A 36 3.34 -3.61 -0.40
N ALA A 37 3.06 -2.45 -0.97
CA ALA A 37 2.94 -2.21 -2.40
C ALA A 37 4.29 -1.90 -3.09
N TYR A 38 5.37 -2.56 -2.72
CA TYR A 38 6.70 -2.30 -3.28
C TYR A 38 7.32 -3.50 -4.01
N ASN A 39 7.09 -4.70 -3.51
CA ASN A 39 7.66 -5.94 -4.03
C ASN A 39 6.61 -7.06 -4.02
N SER A 40 6.59 -7.88 -5.07
CA SER A 40 5.62 -8.96 -5.24
C SER A 40 6.35 -10.25 -5.64
N ASP A 41 7.03 -10.88 -4.69
CA ASP A 41 7.58 -12.23 -4.81
C ASP A 41 6.94 -13.18 -3.78
N ILE A 42 7.10 -14.48 -4.00
CA ILE A 42 6.43 -15.51 -3.19
C ILE A 42 6.91 -15.54 -1.72
N ASN A 43 8.19 -15.27 -1.48
CA ASN A 43 8.73 -15.29 -0.13
C ASN A 43 8.21 -14.09 0.68
N SER A 44 8.24 -12.90 0.08
CA SER A 44 7.68 -11.70 0.70
C SER A 44 6.17 -11.79 0.88
N LEU A 45 5.45 -12.50 -0.01
CA LEU A 45 4.03 -12.77 0.15
C LEU A 45 3.75 -13.65 1.38
N SER A 46 4.53 -14.71 1.58
CA SER A 46 4.38 -15.58 2.78
C SER A 46 4.52 -14.77 4.07
N ILE A 47 5.56 -13.94 4.17
CA ILE A 47 5.80 -13.08 5.34
C ILE A 47 4.63 -12.09 5.55
N ALA A 48 4.15 -11.49 4.46
CA ALA A 48 3.05 -10.53 4.53
C ALA A 48 1.72 -11.19 4.93
N LEU A 49 1.48 -12.43 4.51
CA LEU A 49 0.29 -13.20 4.90
C LEU A 49 0.34 -13.61 6.38
N ASP A 50 1.50 -14.01 6.90
CA ASP A 50 1.69 -14.27 8.33
C ASP A 50 1.43 -13.01 9.15
N TYR A 51 1.91 -11.86 8.68
CA TYR A 51 1.65 -10.57 9.33
C TYR A 51 0.15 -10.21 9.29
N LEU A 52 -0.50 -10.39 8.12
CA LEU A 52 -1.95 -10.20 7.97
C LEU A 52 -2.74 -11.04 8.97
N HIS A 53 -2.41 -12.32 9.08
CA HIS A 53 -3.07 -13.25 10.00
C HIS A 53 -2.95 -12.79 11.47
N ASN A 54 -1.74 -12.38 11.87
CA ASN A 54 -1.48 -11.90 13.22
C ASN A 54 -2.23 -10.59 13.53
N MET A 55 -2.34 -9.69 12.55
CA MET A 55 -3.05 -8.41 12.71
C MET A 55 -4.57 -8.53 12.62
N ALA A 56 -5.07 -9.65 12.08
CA ALA A 56 -6.51 -9.84 11.87
C ALA A 56 -7.31 -9.89 13.18
N ALA A 57 -6.76 -10.49 14.25
CA ALA A 57 -7.42 -10.59 15.56
C ALA A 57 -8.89 -11.08 15.46
N GLY A 58 -9.15 -12.07 14.59
CA GLY A 58 -10.49 -12.62 14.33
C GLY A 58 -11.34 -11.85 13.31
N ARG A 59 -10.87 -10.72 12.78
CA ARG A 59 -11.54 -9.97 11.70
C ARG A 59 -11.37 -10.70 10.36
N PRO A 60 -12.34 -10.58 9.43
CA PRO A 60 -12.18 -11.13 8.10
C PRO A 60 -11.04 -10.42 7.35
N MET A 61 -10.33 -11.20 6.52
CA MET A 61 -9.15 -10.75 5.79
C MET A 61 -9.43 -10.60 4.31
N THR A 62 -8.90 -9.52 3.72
CA THR A 62 -8.86 -9.29 2.27
C THR A 62 -7.42 -9.19 1.82
N LEU A 63 -7.08 -9.87 0.74
CA LEU A 63 -5.81 -9.71 0.04
C LEU A 63 -6.06 -9.02 -1.30
N ILE A 64 -5.38 -7.91 -1.55
CA ILE A 64 -5.28 -7.26 -2.87
C ILE A 64 -3.88 -7.55 -3.38
N LEU A 65 -3.76 -8.35 -4.44
CA LEU A 65 -2.49 -8.89 -4.93
C LEU A 65 -2.30 -8.59 -6.42
N SER A 66 -1.16 -8.03 -6.78
CA SER A 66 -0.75 -7.91 -8.18
C SER A 66 -0.16 -9.23 -8.71
N ASP A 67 0.15 -9.28 -9.99
CA ASP A 67 0.99 -10.35 -10.53
C ASP A 67 2.27 -10.51 -9.72
N ILE A 68 2.69 -11.76 -9.52
CA ILE A 68 3.94 -12.10 -8.84
C ILE A 68 5.09 -12.00 -9.83
N GLU A 69 6.07 -11.15 -9.51
CA GLU A 69 7.27 -10.97 -10.31
C GLU A 69 8.32 -12.03 -9.95
N GLN A 70 8.17 -13.19 -10.51
CA GLN A 70 9.16 -14.28 -10.37
C GLN A 70 9.44 -14.88 -11.73
N SER A 71 10.69 -14.81 -12.17
CA SER A 71 11.15 -15.40 -13.44
C SER A 71 11.58 -16.84 -13.23
N GLY A 72 11.41 -17.66 -14.26
CA GLY A 72 11.95 -19.03 -14.31
C GLY A 72 11.08 -20.11 -13.67
N VAL A 73 9.88 -19.76 -13.18
CA VAL A 73 8.90 -20.72 -12.67
C VAL A 73 7.65 -20.68 -13.57
N ASP A 74 7.11 -21.84 -13.88
CA ASP A 74 5.84 -21.96 -14.60
C ASP A 74 4.68 -21.32 -13.80
N ASP A 75 3.80 -20.61 -14.49
CA ASP A 75 2.69 -19.89 -13.84
C ASP A 75 1.73 -20.82 -13.09
N GLY A 76 1.50 -22.04 -13.60
CA GLY A 76 0.66 -23.01 -12.94
C GLY A 76 1.24 -23.44 -11.58
N VAL A 77 2.54 -23.68 -11.53
CA VAL A 77 3.26 -24.03 -10.29
C VAL A 77 3.29 -22.84 -9.34
N LEU A 78 3.64 -21.66 -9.84
CA LEU A 78 3.72 -20.43 -9.05
C LEU A 78 2.38 -20.10 -8.39
N TYR A 79 1.32 -19.98 -9.19
CA TYR A 79 0.01 -19.61 -8.65
C TYR A 79 -0.70 -20.75 -7.90
N GLY A 80 -0.30 -22.01 -8.12
CA GLY A 80 -0.67 -23.12 -7.24
C GLY A 80 -0.14 -22.93 -5.83
N GLU A 81 1.13 -22.52 -5.71
CA GLU A 81 1.74 -22.23 -4.41
C GLU A 81 1.14 -20.96 -3.77
N VAL A 82 0.90 -19.89 -4.55
CA VAL A 82 0.22 -18.68 -4.07
C VAL A 82 -1.16 -19.04 -3.51
N ALA A 83 -1.95 -19.85 -4.21
CA ALA A 83 -3.27 -20.27 -3.75
C ALA A 83 -3.19 -21.06 -2.45
N ARG A 84 -2.19 -21.94 -2.31
CA ARG A 84 -1.93 -22.69 -1.07
C ARG A 84 -1.62 -21.75 0.10
N LEU A 85 -0.76 -20.75 -0.09
CA LEU A 85 -0.41 -19.76 0.93
C LEU A 85 -1.62 -18.92 1.34
N VAL A 86 -2.41 -18.46 0.36
CA VAL A 86 -3.64 -17.67 0.59
C VAL A 86 -4.66 -18.46 1.41
N ALA A 87 -4.85 -19.75 1.07
CA ALA A 87 -5.75 -20.63 1.81
C ALA A 87 -5.26 -20.91 3.24
N ALA A 88 -3.96 -21.20 3.41
CA ALA A 88 -3.35 -21.44 4.71
C ALA A 88 -3.45 -20.25 5.65
N ALA A 89 -3.33 -19.02 5.12
CA ALA A 89 -3.49 -17.80 5.90
C ALA A 89 -4.94 -17.50 6.29
N GLY A 90 -5.93 -18.20 5.72
CA GLY A 90 -7.34 -17.99 6.00
C GLY A 90 -7.92 -16.72 5.37
N VAL A 91 -7.36 -16.27 4.26
CA VAL A 91 -7.89 -15.13 3.49
C VAL A 91 -9.29 -15.47 2.98
N SER A 92 -10.27 -14.64 3.31
CA SER A 92 -11.68 -14.85 2.92
C SER A 92 -12.06 -14.14 1.62
N ARG A 93 -11.32 -13.10 1.24
CA ARG A 93 -11.53 -12.34 0.01
C ARG A 93 -10.20 -12.07 -0.69
N LEU A 94 -10.10 -12.44 -1.98
CA LEU A 94 -8.95 -12.13 -2.84
C LEU A 94 -9.36 -11.19 -3.96
N ILE A 95 -8.57 -10.15 -4.19
CA ILE A 95 -8.68 -9.26 -5.34
C ILE A 95 -7.36 -9.32 -6.09
N GLY A 96 -7.35 -9.98 -7.24
CA GLY A 96 -6.17 -10.12 -8.09
C GLY A 96 -6.12 -9.06 -9.19
N VAL A 97 -4.94 -8.52 -9.45
CA VAL A 97 -4.71 -7.55 -10.53
C VAL A 97 -3.55 -7.98 -11.40
N GLY A 98 -3.83 -8.17 -12.68
CA GLY A 98 -2.90 -8.61 -13.69
C GLY A 98 -3.43 -9.79 -14.50
N ASP A 99 -2.81 -10.04 -15.64
CA ASP A 99 -3.27 -11.10 -16.54
C ASP A 99 -2.87 -12.50 -16.04
N ARG A 100 -1.71 -12.64 -15.38
CA ARG A 100 -1.21 -13.93 -14.88
C ARG A 100 -2.07 -14.45 -13.73
N ILE A 101 -2.29 -13.64 -12.68
CA ILE A 101 -3.12 -14.01 -11.53
C ILE A 101 -4.59 -14.25 -11.95
N ARG A 102 -5.09 -13.46 -12.91
CA ARG A 102 -6.43 -13.63 -13.46
C ARG A 102 -6.59 -14.96 -14.18
N ASN A 103 -5.61 -15.37 -15.00
CA ASN A 103 -5.62 -16.64 -15.71
C ASN A 103 -5.57 -17.84 -14.74
N ALA A 104 -4.92 -17.65 -13.59
CA ALA A 104 -4.83 -18.64 -12.52
C ALA A 104 -6.02 -18.59 -11.54
N GLY A 105 -7.03 -17.79 -11.79
CA GLY A 105 -8.15 -17.53 -10.87
C GLY A 105 -8.85 -18.77 -10.34
N ALA A 106 -8.93 -19.85 -11.14
CA ALA A 106 -9.55 -21.11 -10.75
C ALA A 106 -8.80 -21.84 -9.60
N ASN A 107 -7.55 -21.48 -9.31
CA ASN A 107 -6.75 -22.08 -8.24
C ASN A 107 -7.18 -21.60 -6.84
N PHE A 108 -7.89 -20.47 -6.74
CA PHE A 108 -8.24 -19.86 -5.47
C PHE A 108 -9.63 -20.31 -4.99
N ALA A 109 -9.68 -20.89 -3.80
CA ALA A 109 -10.91 -21.41 -3.21
C ALA A 109 -11.74 -20.34 -2.46
N CYS A 110 -11.14 -19.18 -2.13
CA CYS A 110 -11.85 -18.10 -1.46
C CYS A 110 -12.67 -17.26 -2.44
N ASP A 111 -13.57 -16.42 -1.91
CA ASP A 111 -14.27 -15.43 -2.72
C ASP A 111 -13.27 -14.51 -3.42
N SER A 112 -13.31 -14.44 -4.74
CA SER A 112 -12.28 -13.77 -5.52
C SER A 112 -12.85 -12.94 -6.66
N ALA A 113 -12.16 -11.83 -6.96
CA ALA A 113 -12.39 -11.00 -8.13
C ALA A 113 -11.05 -10.67 -8.80
N PHE A 114 -11.05 -10.60 -10.13
CA PHE A 114 -9.84 -10.38 -10.90
C PHE A 114 -10.02 -9.24 -11.89
N TYR A 115 -9.02 -8.36 -11.95
CA TYR A 115 -8.99 -7.20 -12.82
C TYR A 115 -7.70 -7.20 -13.63
N ARG A 116 -7.72 -6.59 -14.80
CA ARG A 116 -6.51 -6.50 -15.64
C ARG A 116 -5.57 -5.43 -15.17
N THR A 117 -6.12 -4.33 -14.67
CA THR A 117 -5.34 -3.15 -14.28
C THR A 117 -5.82 -2.59 -12.95
N THR A 118 -4.96 -1.82 -12.30
CA THR A 118 -5.30 -1.08 -11.09
C THR A 118 -6.42 -0.06 -11.32
N ASP A 119 -6.50 0.54 -12.52
CA ASP A 119 -7.62 1.43 -12.87
C ASP A 119 -8.96 0.69 -12.93
N GLU A 120 -8.97 -0.53 -13.43
CA GLU A 120 -10.16 -1.36 -13.46
C GLU A 120 -10.58 -1.76 -12.05
N LEU A 121 -9.63 -2.17 -11.20
CA LEU A 121 -9.89 -2.42 -9.79
C LEU A 121 -10.51 -1.21 -9.10
N LEU A 122 -9.91 -0.03 -9.21
CA LEU A 122 -10.37 1.18 -8.52
C LEU A 122 -11.80 1.60 -8.92
N ARG A 123 -12.20 1.34 -10.18
CA ARG A 123 -13.57 1.61 -10.64
C ARG A 123 -14.60 0.60 -10.12
N ASN A 124 -14.18 -0.61 -9.76
CA ASN A 124 -15.05 -1.71 -9.38
C ASN A 124 -14.94 -2.10 -7.90
N LEU A 125 -14.05 -1.46 -7.15
CA LEU A 125 -13.84 -1.74 -5.74
C LEU A 125 -15.12 -1.44 -4.94
N ARG A 126 -15.62 -2.45 -4.22
CA ARG A 126 -16.86 -2.34 -3.45
C ARG A 126 -16.55 -2.09 -1.98
N ARG A 127 -17.49 -1.42 -1.32
CA ARG A 127 -17.39 -1.19 0.12
C ARG A 127 -17.19 -2.47 0.93
N ASP A 128 -17.90 -3.53 0.55
CA ASP A 128 -17.87 -4.83 1.26
C ASP A 128 -16.53 -5.56 1.11
N ASP A 129 -15.72 -5.20 0.11
CA ASP A 129 -14.39 -5.75 -0.07
C ASP A 129 -13.44 -5.36 1.07
N VAL A 130 -13.74 -4.26 1.78
CA VAL A 130 -12.85 -3.68 2.80
C VAL A 130 -13.51 -3.38 4.14
N ALA A 131 -14.82 -3.19 4.21
CA ALA A 131 -15.51 -2.75 5.42
C ALA A 131 -15.29 -3.69 6.61
N GLY A 132 -14.74 -3.15 7.71
CA GLY A 132 -14.47 -3.89 8.93
C GLY A 132 -13.38 -4.97 8.81
N ARG A 133 -12.69 -5.04 7.69
CA ARG A 133 -11.69 -6.07 7.37
C ARG A 133 -10.26 -5.61 7.67
N VAL A 134 -9.34 -6.57 7.76
CA VAL A 134 -7.91 -6.29 7.63
C VAL A 134 -7.53 -6.56 6.17
N VAL A 135 -6.96 -5.56 5.52
CA VAL A 135 -6.69 -5.57 4.07
C VAL A 135 -5.19 -5.51 3.84
N LEU A 136 -4.62 -6.56 3.28
CA LEU A 136 -3.25 -6.55 2.79
C LEU A 136 -3.22 -6.09 1.33
N ILE A 137 -2.48 -5.03 1.05
CA ILE A 137 -2.24 -4.50 -0.30
C ILE A 137 -0.80 -4.88 -0.66
N LYS A 138 -0.65 -5.87 -1.56
CA LYS A 138 0.64 -6.38 -1.96
C LYS A 138 0.78 -6.35 -3.48
N GLY A 139 1.72 -5.53 -3.95
CA GLY A 139 1.92 -5.35 -5.37
C GLY A 139 3.36 -5.05 -5.74
N SER A 140 3.69 -5.30 -7.00
CA SER A 140 4.92 -4.84 -7.59
C SER A 140 4.90 -3.32 -7.82
N ARG A 141 6.07 -2.75 -8.01
CA ARG A 141 6.21 -1.31 -8.29
C ARG A 141 5.42 -0.90 -9.54
N ASP A 142 5.39 -1.75 -10.55
CA ASP A 142 4.71 -1.46 -11.83
C ASP A 142 3.19 -1.59 -11.76
N SER A 143 2.68 -2.20 -10.69
CA SER A 143 1.23 -2.31 -10.47
C SER A 143 0.56 -1.02 -10.00
N HIS A 144 1.34 -0.01 -9.59
CA HIS A 144 0.84 1.27 -9.06
C HIS A 144 -0.14 1.12 -7.89
N PHE A 145 0.12 0.17 -6.99
CA PHE A 145 -0.76 -0.15 -5.86
C PHE A 145 -0.75 0.91 -4.76
N GLU A 146 0.20 1.85 -4.77
CA GLU A 146 0.15 3.06 -3.96
C GLU A 146 -1.17 3.84 -4.17
N ARG A 147 -1.76 3.76 -5.38
CA ARG A 147 -3.06 4.36 -5.68
C ARG A 147 -4.21 3.64 -4.98
N VAL A 148 -4.13 2.32 -4.83
CA VAL A 148 -5.10 1.52 -4.08
C VAL A 148 -5.01 1.85 -2.60
N SER A 149 -3.80 1.88 -2.05
CA SER A 149 -3.55 2.28 -0.67
C SER A 149 -4.13 3.67 -0.38
N HIS A 150 -3.80 4.65 -1.20
CA HIS A 150 -4.30 6.02 -1.06
C HIS A 150 -5.84 6.14 -1.19
N ALA A 151 -6.46 5.33 -2.07
CA ALA A 151 -7.92 5.33 -2.23
C ALA A 151 -8.66 4.73 -1.03
N LEU A 152 -8.03 3.77 -0.35
CA LEU A 152 -8.58 3.08 0.80
C LEU A 152 -8.19 3.69 2.14
N GLU A 153 -7.17 4.55 2.18
CA GLU A 153 -6.71 5.21 3.40
C GLU A 153 -7.76 6.19 3.92
N ARG A 154 -8.01 6.13 5.23
CA ARG A 154 -8.85 7.11 5.90
C ARG A 154 -8.13 8.45 5.96
N LYS A 155 -8.61 9.41 5.22
CA LYS A 155 -8.10 10.78 5.27
C LYS A 155 -8.41 11.38 6.65
N SER A 156 -7.44 11.34 7.56
CA SER A 156 -7.45 12.20 8.73
C SER A 156 -7.14 13.61 8.24
N HIS A 157 -7.95 14.59 8.61
CA HIS A 157 -7.88 16.02 8.29
C HIS A 157 -6.55 16.45 7.62
N THR A 158 -6.58 16.60 6.31
CA THR A 158 -5.41 17.10 5.58
C THR A 158 -5.40 18.62 5.78
N THR A 159 -4.50 19.11 6.61
CA THR A 159 -4.18 20.54 6.61
C THR A 159 -3.45 20.82 5.29
N VAL A 160 -4.10 21.54 4.39
CA VAL A 160 -3.50 21.98 3.14
C VAL A 160 -2.94 23.38 3.35
N LEU A 161 -1.65 23.54 3.14
CA LEU A 161 -1.03 24.86 3.02
C LEU A 161 -1.11 25.27 1.55
N GLU A 162 -2.00 26.20 1.23
CA GLU A 162 -2.07 26.83 -0.07
C GLU A 162 -1.20 28.09 -0.08
N VAL A 163 -0.25 28.16 -1.00
CA VAL A 163 0.59 29.33 -1.21
C VAL A 163 0.26 29.91 -2.59
N ASP A 164 -0.44 31.04 -2.58
CA ASP A 164 -0.72 31.81 -3.78
C ASP A 164 0.49 32.71 -4.10
N LEU A 165 1.30 32.29 -5.07
CA LEU A 165 2.50 33.01 -5.48
C LEU A 165 2.17 34.38 -6.13
N ASP A 166 1.05 34.50 -6.82
CA ASP A 166 0.64 35.75 -7.45
C ASP A 166 0.22 36.78 -6.39
N ALA A 167 -0.51 36.33 -5.35
CA ALA A 167 -0.84 37.15 -4.19
C ALA A 167 0.43 37.59 -3.42
N MET A 168 1.43 36.73 -3.29
CA MET A 168 2.71 37.07 -2.66
C MET A 168 3.49 38.12 -3.50
N ILE A 169 3.55 37.96 -4.81
CA ILE A 169 4.18 38.93 -5.73
C ILE A 169 3.44 40.26 -5.68
N HIS A 170 2.12 40.24 -5.69
CA HIS A 170 1.30 41.46 -5.57
C HIS A 170 1.62 42.20 -4.26
N ASN A 171 1.64 41.52 -3.14
CA ASN A 171 1.96 42.09 -1.84
C ASN A 171 3.39 42.67 -1.81
N LEU A 172 4.35 41.91 -2.33
CA LEU A 172 5.73 42.36 -2.42
C LEU A 172 5.84 43.67 -3.22
N ASN A 173 5.19 43.73 -4.39
CA ASN A 173 5.21 44.91 -5.25
C ASN A 173 4.45 46.09 -4.62
N TYR A 174 3.36 45.82 -3.89
CA TYR A 174 2.65 46.85 -3.15
C TYR A 174 3.53 47.52 -2.09
N PHE A 175 4.30 46.76 -1.32
CA PHE A 175 5.24 47.34 -0.36
C PHE A 175 6.42 48.01 -1.02
N ARG A 176 7.01 47.42 -2.07
CA ARG A 176 8.10 48.02 -2.82
C ARG A 176 7.77 49.41 -3.37
N ALA A 177 6.57 49.57 -3.90
CA ALA A 177 6.13 50.87 -4.45
C ALA A 177 5.98 52.00 -3.40
N ARG A 178 5.92 51.62 -2.11
CA ARG A 178 5.80 52.58 -0.99
C ARG A 178 7.08 52.84 -0.24
N LEU A 179 8.15 52.10 -0.54
CA LEU A 179 9.44 52.29 0.10
C LEU A 179 10.23 53.39 -0.63
N ARG A 180 11.07 54.08 0.13
CA ARG A 180 12.00 55.04 -0.45
C ARG A 180 13.05 54.30 -1.30
N PRO A 181 13.58 54.97 -2.36
CA PRO A 181 14.66 54.39 -3.15
C PRO A 181 15.85 53.96 -2.28
N GLY A 182 16.35 52.73 -2.53
CA GLY A 182 17.51 52.21 -1.79
C GLY A 182 17.16 51.33 -0.55
N VAL A 183 15.90 51.24 -0.12
CA VAL A 183 15.48 50.35 0.94
C VAL A 183 15.35 48.93 0.38
N ARG A 184 15.99 47.94 1.03
CA ARG A 184 15.85 46.52 0.72
C ARG A 184 14.74 45.91 1.58
N LEU A 185 13.87 45.14 0.95
CA LEU A 185 12.89 44.24 1.60
C LEU A 185 13.54 42.90 1.83
#